data_73cde26531a71f68d712e46211f1e669
#
_entry.id   73cde26531a71f68d712e46211f1e669
#
_cell.length_a   1.000
_cell.length_b   1.000
_cell.length_c   1.000
_cell.angle_alpha   90.00
_cell.angle_beta   90.00
_cell.angle_gamma   90.00
#
_symmetry.space_group_name_H-M   'P 1'
#
loop_
_entity.id
_entity.type
_entity.pdbx_description
1 polymer ?
#
loop_
_entity_poly.entity_id
_entity_poly.type
_entity_poly.pdbx_seq_one_letter_code
_entity_poly.pdbx_strand_id
1 'polypeptide(L)'
;TGPGSTGPDGTGPDGTGPDGTGPDGTGPDGTASAATRPAEPGPAGPGPAEGGRLAPRPPDRRNQQRWVPVTAGWLCLLIGLADIIEVVRPGLVYSTHLSKIHQFVPGTLTDVTHTVSVIIGLMLLMLSHGLKRRKRRAWEAVTLLLAVSVVVHVIPVRQDRIITAVVSALLVAALLYFRGEFYAVGDPRTRWRALWVFLGLVVADVAIGLTYILLARGLAQDYSLWQRIVHVVYGLVGVSGPVHFVPEKRSDLFALLTGTLSLFTLAVTAYLFFRPARPAGRLGQQDAQRVRDLLEKQGDRDSLGYFTLRSDKSLIWSPTGKSCIGYRVVSGVMLAGGDPLGDPEAWPGAIHAFLGEAARHAWVPAVMGCGELAAEVWCREGELTALELGDEAVVDVAGFSLKGRCMRNVRQMVNRVERSGYVADVRRAGDVGCGKIADFARQAGSWRGNPTERGFSMALGRLGVPGDEHCVIATATENGVLRGILHFVPWGDDGLSLDLMRRDRSAQPGVNDFLIVETIKAADSLGIKRISLNFAVFRSALERGERIGAGPVLRLWRRILLFASRWFQIESLYKFNAKFAPVWVPRFFVFPGASDAPRVALAALEAEAFLVWPKVEMRRLAGRLGLGKVRRGAA
;
A
#
# COMPACT_ATOMS: atom_id res chain seq x y z
N THR A 1 18.36 60.79 -21.36
CA THR A 1 18.77 61.95 -20.54
C THR A 1 18.61 61.54 -19.06
N GLY A 2 19.72 61.14 -18.44
CA GLY A 2 19.88 61.24 -17.00
C GLY A 2 20.34 62.68 -16.63
N PRO A 3 20.78 63.02 -15.41
CA PRO A 3 21.64 62.33 -14.44
C PRO A 3 21.14 62.52 -12.99
N GLY A 4 21.65 61.80 -11.96
CA GLY A 4 22.87 62.09 -11.28
C GLY A 4 22.69 62.27 -9.77
N SER A 5 23.52 61.56 -9.02
CA SER A 5 24.32 61.94 -7.82
C SER A 5 23.57 62.29 -6.51
N THR A 6 23.94 61.89 -5.34
CA THR A 6 25.16 61.76 -4.55
C THR A 6 24.77 61.35 -3.14
N GLY A 7 25.57 60.54 -2.44
CA GLY A 7 25.46 60.37 -0.99
C GLY A 7 26.08 61.56 -0.23
N PRO A 8 26.15 61.52 1.12
CA PRO A 8 27.39 61.08 1.80
C PRO A 8 27.22 60.40 3.18
N ASP A 9 28.30 59.76 3.57
CA ASP A 9 28.87 59.31 4.83
C ASP A 9 28.42 59.93 6.17
N GLY A 10 28.53 59.10 7.21
CA GLY A 10 28.47 59.55 8.61
C GLY A 10 28.79 58.46 9.63
N THR A 11 30.05 58.18 9.83
CA THR A 11 30.83 57.92 11.06
C THR A 11 30.08 57.58 12.36
N GLY A 12 30.57 56.50 13.04
CA GLY A 12 30.28 56.17 14.42
C GLY A 12 30.93 57.10 15.46
N PRO A 13 30.83 56.82 16.77
CA PRO A 13 31.93 56.20 17.48
C PRO A 13 31.59 55.26 18.65
N ASP A 14 32.66 54.60 19.15
CA ASP A 14 32.89 53.70 20.25
C ASP A 14 32.33 54.09 21.63
N GLY A 15 32.13 53.08 22.51
CA GLY A 15 31.86 53.27 23.93
C GLY A 15 32.04 51.98 24.75
N THR A 16 33.24 51.79 25.19
CA THR A 16 33.85 51.04 26.32
C THR A 16 32.92 50.64 27.47
N GLY A 17 33.17 49.40 28.02
CA GLY A 17 32.64 48.90 29.27
C GLY A 17 33.19 49.55 30.52
N PRO A 18 32.86 49.08 31.74
CA PRO A 18 33.80 48.27 32.51
C PRO A 18 33.21 47.20 33.46
N ASP A 19 34.12 46.36 33.98
CA ASP A 19 34.12 45.29 34.93
C ASP A 19 33.39 45.54 36.26
N GLY A 20 32.90 44.45 36.91
CA GLY A 20 32.41 44.45 38.28
C GLY A 20 32.42 43.08 38.94
N THR A 21 33.49 42.83 39.67
CA THR A 21 33.83 41.77 40.62
C THR A 21 32.71 41.32 41.58
N GLY A 22 32.76 40.02 41.97
CA GLY A 22 31.98 39.42 43.05
C GLY A 22 32.37 39.85 44.46
N PRO A 23 31.79 39.29 45.53
CA PRO A 23 32.45 38.24 46.30
C PRO A 23 31.57 37.15 46.97
N ASP A 24 32.31 36.16 47.54
CA ASP A 24 31.96 34.98 48.29
C ASP A 24 31.00 35.17 49.49
N GLY A 25 30.30 34.09 49.85
CA GLY A 25 29.53 33.98 51.10
C GLY A 25 29.18 32.56 51.48
N THR A 26 29.97 32.00 52.35
CA THR A 26 29.92 30.77 53.16
C THR A 26 28.54 30.33 53.67
N GLY A 27 28.32 28.97 53.77
CA GLY A 27 27.18 28.30 54.43
C GLY A 27 27.14 28.44 55.98
N PRO A 28 26.26 27.75 56.67
CA PRO A 28 26.41 26.32 57.04
C PRO A 28 25.06 25.49 57.20
N ASP A 29 25.27 24.18 57.23
CA ASP A 29 24.58 23.06 57.84
C ASP A 29 23.11 23.15 58.36
N GLY A 30 22.30 22.15 57.97
CA GLY A 30 21.03 21.83 58.59
C GLY A 30 20.42 20.54 58.09
N THR A 31 20.75 19.43 58.71
CA THR A 31 20.21 18.08 58.59
C THR A 31 18.70 17.98 58.76
N ALA A 32 17.97 17.34 57.86
CA ALA A 32 16.78 16.52 58.18
C ALA A 32 16.46 15.50 57.08
N SER A 33 16.69 14.24 57.41
CA SER A 33 16.32 13.05 56.71
C SER A 33 14.81 12.96 56.52
N ALA A 34 14.33 12.81 55.26
CA ALA A 34 12.99 12.31 54.99
C ALA A 34 13.11 11.18 53.94
N ALA A 35 12.84 9.97 54.39
CA ALA A 35 12.88 8.74 53.62
C ALA A 35 11.87 8.80 52.46
N THR A 36 12.40 8.81 51.24
CA THR A 36 11.59 8.63 50.01
C THR A 36 11.33 7.15 49.81
N ARG A 37 10.08 6.73 49.88
CA ARG A 37 9.62 5.39 49.45
C ARG A 37 9.96 5.19 47.98
N PRO A 38 10.41 3.99 47.57
CA PRO A 38 10.57 3.67 46.14
C PRO A 38 9.18 3.62 45.49
N ALA A 39 9.05 4.28 44.32
CA ALA A 39 7.86 4.21 43.48
C ALA A 39 7.71 2.76 42.97
N GLU A 40 6.50 2.20 43.14
CA GLU A 40 6.12 0.92 42.55
C GLU A 40 6.28 0.97 41.02
N PRO A 41 6.81 -0.07 40.39
CA PRO A 41 6.85 -0.14 38.94
C PRO A 41 5.43 -0.30 38.39
N GLY A 42 4.99 0.63 37.57
CA GLY A 42 3.74 0.55 36.81
C GLY A 42 3.66 -0.73 35.96
N PRO A 43 2.48 -1.24 35.62
CA PRO A 43 2.30 -2.52 34.96
C PRO A 43 3.07 -2.54 33.62
N ALA A 44 3.95 -3.52 33.50
CA ALA A 44 4.70 -3.81 32.30
C ALA A 44 3.72 -4.02 31.13
N GLY A 45 3.88 -3.26 30.07
CA GLY A 45 3.20 -3.50 28.81
C GLY A 45 3.52 -4.91 28.30
N PRO A 46 2.64 -5.54 27.46
CA PRO A 46 2.84 -6.89 26.99
C PRO A 46 4.20 -7.03 26.33
N GLY A 47 5.06 -7.81 26.97
CA GLY A 47 6.39 -8.13 26.47
C GLY A 47 6.32 -8.81 25.10
N PRO A 48 7.38 -8.72 24.29
CA PRO A 48 7.42 -9.38 23.00
C PRO A 48 7.27 -10.89 23.21
N ALA A 49 6.32 -11.51 22.46
CA ALA A 49 6.08 -12.93 22.47
C ALA A 49 7.40 -13.70 22.31
N GLU A 50 7.78 -14.43 23.34
CA GLU A 50 8.93 -15.32 23.35
C GLU A 50 8.74 -16.44 22.31
N GLY A 51 9.75 -16.68 21.50
CA GLY A 51 9.87 -17.91 20.70
C GLY A 51 10.13 -17.77 19.20
N GLY A 52 10.53 -16.61 18.68
CA GLY A 52 11.01 -16.47 17.31
C GLY A 52 12.48 -16.10 17.27
N ARG A 53 13.32 -16.86 16.52
CA ARG A 53 14.70 -16.44 16.21
C ARG A 53 14.66 -14.98 15.78
N LEU A 54 15.35 -14.12 16.53
CA LEU A 54 15.46 -12.68 16.25
C LEU A 54 15.81 -12.50 14.76
N ALA A 55 14.89 -11.92 14.00
CA ALA A 55 15.18 -11.53 12.63
C ALA A 55 16.38 -10.57 12.66
N PRO A 56 17.40 -10.75 11.80
CA PRO A 56 18.55 -9.88 11.77
C PRO A 56 18.07 -8.44 11.59
N ARG A 57 18.59 -7.54 12.43
CA ARG A 57 18.36 -6.09 12.26
C ARG A 57 18.73 -5.69 10.84
N PRO A 58 17.91 -4.87 10.16
CA PRO A 58 18.31 -4.32 8.88
C PRO A 58 19.65 -3.56 9.07
N PRO A 59 20.64 -3.76 8.18
CA PRO A 59 21.88 -3.03 8.24
C PRO A 59 21.61 -1.54 8.11
N ASP A 60 22.47 -0.72 8.73
CA ASP A 60 22.35 0.73 8.71
C ASP A 60 22.24 1.23 7.26
N ARG A 61 21.30 2.13 6.97
CA ARG A 61 20.99 2.56 5.59
C ARG A 61 22.21 3.10 4.83
N ARG A 62 23.16 3.72 5.55
CA ARG A 62 24.42 4.24 4.99
C ARG A 62 25.33 3.16 4.38
N ASN A 63 25.22 1.90 4.82
CA ASN A 63 26.04 0.78 4.36
C ASN A 63 25.31 -0.21 3.45
N GLN A 64 24.05 0.03 3.07
CA GLN A 64 23.31 -0.86 2.20
C GLN A 64 23.79 -0.74 0.76
N GLN A 65 24.34 -1.81 0.22
CA GLN A 65 24.69 -1.90 -1.21
C GLN A 65 23.41 -2.06 -2.04
N ARG A 66 22.81 -0.95 -2.46
CA ARG A 66 21.52 -0.92 -3.18
C ARG A 66 21.54 -1.71 -4.49
N TRP A 67 22.69 -1.87 -5.12
CA TRP A 67 22.84 -2.56 -6.40
C TRP A 67 22.78 -4.09 -6.28
N VAL A 68 23.22 -4.70 -5.15
CA VAL A 68 23.34 -6.16 -4.98
C VAL A 68 22.01 -6.90 -5.19
N PRO A 69 20.88 -6.56 -4.55
CA PRO A 69 19.61 -7.27 -4.77
C PRO A 69 19.06 -7.09 -6.19
N VAL A 70 19.34 -5.94 -6.81
CA VAL A 70 18.87 -5.63 -8.17
C VAL A 70 19.66 -6.45 -9.20
N THR A 71 20.99 -6.46 -9.10
CA THR A 71 21.86 -7.23 -10.02
C THR A 71 21.65 -8.72 -9.82
N ALA A 72 21.60 -9.22 -8.58
CA ALA A 72 21.30 -10.63 -8.30
C ALA A 72 19.94 -11.03 -8.90
N GLY A 73 18.92 -10.19 -8.77
CA GLY A 73 17.62 -10.45 -9.37
C GLY A 73 17.61 -10.45 -10.89
N TRP A 74 18.40 -9.59 -11.55
CA TRP A 74 18.55 -9.61 -13.01
C TRP A 74 19.33 -10.83 -13.49
N LEU A 75 20.42 -11.22 -12.80
CA LEU A 75 21.18 -12.43 -13.11
C LEU A 75 20.32 -13.69 -12.98
N CYS A 76 19.53 -13.81 -11.90
CA CYS A 76 18.59 -14.93 -11.75
C CYS A 76 17.54 -14.97 -12.87
N LEU A 77 17.06 -13.80 -13.33
CA LEU A 77 16.13 -13.73 -14.46
C LEU A 77 16.79 -14.21 -15.75
N LEU A 78 18.02 -13.79 -16.02
CA LEU A 78 18.75 -14.19 -17.23
C LEU A 78 19.06 -15.69 -17.22
N ILE A 79 19.51 -16.25 -16.09
CA ILE A 79 19.77 -17.69 -15.96
C ILE A 79 18.46 -18.46 -16.16
N GLY A 80 17.39 -18.08 -15.49
CA GLY A 80 16.09 -18.77 -15.64
C GLY A 80 15.54 -18.70 -17.07
N LEU A 81 15.77 -17.60 -17.78
CA LEU A 81 15.40 -17.49 -19.20
C LEU A 81 16.28 -18.37 -20.07
N ALA A 82 17.59 -18.44 -19.80
CA ALA A 82 18.51 -19.30 -20.52
C ALA A 82 18.14 -20.78 -20.36
N ASP A 83 17.83 -21.23 -19.12
CA ASP A 83 17.39 -22.60 -18.83
C ASP A 83 16.12 -22.99 -19.62
N ILE A 84 15.18 -22.05 -19.78
CA ILE A 84 13.94 -22.28 -20.55
C ILE A 84 14.24 -22.32 -22.06
N ILE A 85 15.06 -21.38 -22.56
CA ILE A 85 15.40 -21.31 -23.98
C ILE A 85 16.17 -22.55 -24.41
N GLU A 86 17.09 -23.07 -23.60
CA GLU A 86 17.85 -24.28 -23.87
C GLU A 86 16.94 -25.48 -24.15
N VAL A 87 15.84 -25.60 -23.40
CA VAL A 87 14.87 -26.69 -23.55
C VAL A 87 13.94 -26.49 -24.75
N VAL A 88 13.49 -25.25 -25.01
CA VAL A 88 12.50 -24.95 -26.05
C VAL A 88 13.14 -24.94 -27.46
N ARG A 89 14.42 -24.57 -27.58
CA ARG A 89 15.14 -24.53 -28.87
C ARG A 89 16.52 -25.21 -28.77
N PRO A 90 16.56 -26.54 -28.69
CA PRO A 90 17.83 -27.26 -28.63
C PRO A 90 18.74 -27.01 -29.82
N GLY A 91 18.18 -26.59 -30.97
CA GLY A 91 18.96 -26.32 -32.20
C GLY A 91 19.72 -24.98 -32.26
N LEU A 92 19.43 -24.02 -31.34
CA LEU A 92 20.16 -22.75 -31.28
C LEU A 92 21.49 -22.82 -30.50
N VAL A 93 21.66 -23.83 -29.67
CA VAL A 93 22.81 -24.00 -28.77
C VAL A 93 23.73 -25.14 -29.25
N TYR A 94 23.28 -25.99 -30.17
CA TYR A 94 24.04 -27.13 -30.66
C TYR A 94 24.86 -26.78 -31.89
N SER A 95 26.14 -26.58 -31.70
CA SER A 95 27.12 -26.73 -32.77
C SER A 95 27.34 -28.23 -33.06
N THR A 96 27.34 -28.55 -34.34
CA THR A 96 27.17 -29.85 -35.00
C THR A 96 28.25 -30.93 -34.75
N HIS A 97 29.10 -30.85 -33.71
CA HIS A 97 30.27 -31.75 -33.64
C HIS A 97 30.26 -32.83 -32.53
N LEU A 98 29.23 -32.98 -31.72
CA LEU A 98 29.26 -33.90 -30.56
C LEU A 98 28.15 -34.98 -30.51
N SER A 99 27.65 -35.42 -31.67
CA SER A 99 26.57 -36.44 -31.73
C SER A 99 26.97 -37.87 -31.28
N LYS A 100 28.24 -38.13 -30.96
CA LYS A 100 28.71 -39.49 -30.61
C LYS A 100 28.63 -39.88 -29.14
N ILE A 101 28.33 -38.95 -28.21
CA ILE A 101 28.27 -39.25 -26.78
C ILE A 101 26.84 -39.63 -26.30
N HIS A 102 25.83 -39.45 -27.16
CA HIS A 102 24.43 -39.78 -26.82
C HIS A 102 24.14 -41.27 -26.60
N GLN A 103 25.05 -42.16 -26.94
CA GLN A 103 24.81 -43.61 -26.83
C GLN A 103 25.02 -44.19 -25.41
N PHE A 104 25.53 -43.41 -24.45
CA PHE A 104 25.86 -43.92 -23.09
C PHE A 104 24.96 -43.43 -21.96
N VAL A 105 24.02 -42.53 -22.18
CA VAL A 105 23.13 -42.02 -21.12
C VAL A 105 21.69 -42.52 -21.35
N PRO A 106 21.05 -43.18 -20.37
CA PRO A 106 19.65 -43.62 -20.52
C PRO A 106 18.74 -42.45 -20.85
N GLY A 107 17.85 -42.58 -21.83
CA GLY A 107 16.96 -41.52 -22.32
C GLY A 107 16.08 -40.91 -21.18
N THR A 108 15.70 -41.72 -20.21
CA THR A 108 14.96 -41.31 -19.03
C THR A 108 15.68 -40.24 -18.16
N LEU A 109 17.01 -40.32 -18.05
CA LEU A 109 17.81 -39.32 -17.29
C LEU A 109 17.86 -37.96 -18.02
N THR A 110 17.86 -37.98 -19.35
CA THR A 110 17.86 -36.77 -20.15
C THR A 110 16.53 -36.03 -20.05
N ASP A 111 15.41 -36.74 -20.11
CA ASP A 111 14.06 -36.16 -20.00
C ASP A 111 13.80 -35.55 -18.63
N VAL A 112 14.20 -36.22 -17.55
CA VAL A 112 14.14 -35.70 -16.17
C VAL A 112 14.96 -34.42 -16.04
N THR A 113 16.16 -34.38 -16.59
CA THR A 113 17.06 -33.22 -16.51
C THR A 113 16.44 -32.01 -17.22
N HIS A 114 15.83 -32.19 -18.39
CA HIS A 114 15.16 -31.11 -19.13
C HIS A 114 13.95 -30.56 -18.35
N THR A 115 13.12 -31.44 -17.80
CA THR A 115 11.93 -31.03 -17.01
C THR A 115 12.35 -30.27 -15.75
N VAL A 116 13.36 -30.76 -15.03
CA VAL A 116 13.89 -30.09 -13.85
C VAL A 116 14.47 -28.73 -14.18
N SER A 117 15.21 -28.59 -15.30
CA SER A 117 15.77 -27.30 -15.76
C SER A 117 14.68 -26.28 -16.05
N VAL A 118 13.59 -26.66 -16.72
CA VAL A 118 12.44 -25.76 -16.97
C VAL A 118 11.79 -25.31 -15.67
N ILE A 119 11.60 -26.23 -14.73
CA ILE A 119 11.02 -25.90 -13.41
C ILE A 119 11.94 -24.93 -12.66
N ILE A 120 13.23 -25.18 -12.62
CA ILE A 120 14.23 -24.30 -12.00
C ILE A 120 14.20 -22.92 -12.69
N GLY A 121 14.25 -22.88 -14.01
CA GLY A 121 14.23 -21.64 -14.79
C GLY A 121 12.99 -20.79 -14.49
N LEU A 122 11.80 -21.39 -14.49
CA LEU A 122 10.57 -20.67 -14.15
C LEU A 122 10.55 -20.20 -12.70
N MET A 123 11.03 -21.04 -11.77
CA MET A 123 11.14 -20.67 -10.36
C MET A 123 12.11 -19.49 -10.18
N LEU A 124 13.24 -19.48 -10.87
CA LEU A 124 14.20 -18.37 -10.84
C LEU A 124 13.58 -17.08 -11.40
N LEU A 125 12.80 -17.16 -12.49
CA LEU A 125 12.06 -16.01 -13.01
C LEU A 125 11.10 -15.42 -11.96
N MET A 126 10.32 -16.25 -11.31
CA MET A 126 9.37 -15.81 -10.28
C MET A 126 10.06 -15.23 -9.04
N LEU A 127 11.16 -15.86 -8.62
CA LEU A 127 11.90 -15.47 -7.43
C LEU A 127 12.80 -14.24 -7.64
N SER A 128 13.20 -13.94 -8.88
CA SER A 128 14.01 -12.78 -9.24
C SER A 128 13.43 -11.47 -8.70
N HIS A 129 12.10 -11.34 -8.78
CA HIS A 129 11.38 -10.20 -8.22
C HIS A 129 11.44 -10.14 -6.69
N GLY A 130 11.40 -11.30 -6.02
CA GLY A 130 11.56 -11.40 -4.57
C GLY A 130 12.97 -11.01 -4.11
N LEU A 131 13.99 -11.39 -4.89
CA LEU A 131 15.39 -11.03 -4.65
C LEU A 131 15.62 -9.52 -4.74
N LYS A 132 15.11 -8.87 -5.80
CA LYS A 132 15.16 -7.40 -5.97
C LYS A 132 14.55 -6.66 -4.78
N ARG A 133 13.65 -7.30 -4.03
CA ARG A 133 13.00 -6.78 -2.81
C ARG A 133 13.65 -7.25 -1.52
N ARG A 134 14.88 -7.72 -1.55
CA ARG A 134 15.64 -8.14 -0.37
C ARG A 134 14.96 -9.21 0.50
N LYS A 135 14.01 -10.00 -0.06
CA LYS A 135 13.28 -11.02 0.70
C LYS A 135 14.18 -12.19 1.05
N ARG A 136 14.37 -12.45 2.34
CA ARG A 136 15.21 -13.53 2.85
C ARG A 136 14.80 -14.91 2.32
N ARG A 137 13.50 -15.21 2.28
CA ARG A 137 13.00 -16.49 1.75
C ARG A 137 13.24 -16.65 0.25
N ALA A 138 13.15 -15.56 -0.52
CA ALA A 138 13.49 -15.60 -1.94
C ALA A 138 14.98 -15.88 -2.12
N TRP A 139 15.83 -15.29 -1.28
CA TRP A 139 17.25 -15.59 -1.26
C TRP A 139 17.54 -17.05 -0.90
N GLU A 140 16.93 -17.59 0.17
CA GLU A 140 17.06 -19.01 0.57
C GLU A 140 16.65 -19.96 -0.57
N ALA A 141 15.49 -19.72 -1.20
CA ALA A 141 14.98 -20.53 -2.29
C ALA A 141 15.84 -20.43 -3.56
N VAL A 142 16.26 -19.23 -3.95
CA VAL A 142 17.14 -19.03 -5.12
C VAL A 142 18.49 -19.68 -4.90
N THR A 143 19.09 -19.52 -3.74
CA THR A 143 20.39 -20.14 -3.42
C THR A 143 20.28 -21.67 -3.49
N LEU A 144 19.20 -22.26 -2.97
CA LEU A 144 18.95 -23.70 -3.08
C LEU A 144 18.72 -24.13 -4.53
N LEU A 145 17.89 -23.42 -5.30
CA LEU A 145 17.61 -23.75 -6.70
C LEU A 145 18.86 -23.64 -7.59
N LEU A 146 19.68 -22.62 -7.38
CA LEU A 146 20.95 -22.49 -8.10
C LEU A 146 21.95 -23.57 -7.72
N ALA A 147 22.01 -23.99 -6.43
CA ALA A 147 22.82 -25.12 -6.00
C ALA A 147 22.37 -26.42 -6.67
N VAL A 148 21.05 -26.66 -6.74
CA VAL A 148 20.48 -27.81 -7.47
C VAL A 148 20.79 -27.69 -8.97
N SER A 149 20.68 -26.49 -9.55
CA SER A 149 21.03 -26.23 -10.96
C SER A 149 22.50 -26.59 -11.26
N VAL A 150 23.42 -26.21 -10.36
CA VAL A 150 24.85 -26.60 -10.50
C VAL A 150 24.97 -28.12 -10.55
N VAL A 151 24.32 -28.85 -9.65
CA VAL A 151 24.39 -30.33 -9.62
C VAL A 151 23.80 -30.94 -10.90
N VAL A 152 22.63 -30.45 -11.35
CA VAL A 152 21.95 -30.92 -12.57
C VAL A 152 22.78 -30.68 -13.84
N HIS A 153 23.57 -29.60 -13.89
CA HIS A 153 24.40 -29.28 -15.05
C HIS A 153 25.80 -29.94 -15.01
N VAL A 154 26.26 -30.37 -13.83
CA VAL A 154 27.56 -31.05 -13.67
C VAL A 154 27.46 -32.55 -13.89
N ILE A 155 26.36 -33.21 -13.47
CA ILE A 155 26.22 -34.69 -13.57
C ILE A 155 26.31 -35.21 -15.02
N PRO A 156 25.66 -34.61 -16.05
CA PRO A 156 25.97 -34.94 -17.44
C PRO A 156 27.14 -34.08 -17.90
N VAL A 157 28.35 -34.61 -17.83
CA VAL A 157 29.59 -33.91 -18.25
C VAL A 157 29.51 -33.51 -19.73
N ARG A 158 28.98 -32.32 -20.00
CA ARG A 158 28.89 -31.69 -21.33
C ARG A 158 29.54 -30.31 -21.27
N GLN A 159 30.44 -30.07 -22.19
CA GLN A 159 31.24 -28.84 -22.24
C GLN A 159 30.37 -27.57 -22.31
N ASP A 160 29.25 -27.63 -23.01
CA ASP A 160 28.31 -26.50 -23.21
C ASP A 160 27.58 -26.10 -21.92
N ARG A 161 27.43 -27.03 -20.96
CA ARG A 161 26.72 -26.79 -19.65
C ARG A 161 27.66 -26.35 -18.55
N ILE A 162 28.97 -26.47 -18.74
CA ILE A 162 29.97 -26.04 -17.75
C ILE A 162 29.87 -24.54 -17.51
N ILE A 163 29.63 -23.74 -18.54
CA ILE A 163 29.49 -22.29 -18.42
C ILE A 163 28.30 -21.94 -17.51
N THR A 164 27.12 -22.54 -17.71
CA THR A 164 25.92 -22.31 -16.88
C THR A 164 26.17 -22.78 -15.45
N ALA A 165 26.81 -23.92 -15.23
CA ALA A 165 27.18 -24.42 -13.93
C ALA A 165 28.15 -23.47 -13.19
N VAL A 166 29.17 -22.96 -13.87
CA VAL A 166 30.14 -22.00 -13.31
C VAL A 166 29.47 -20.68 -12.96
N VAL A 167 28.65 -20.13 -13.85
CA VAL A 167 27.91 -18.89 -13.59
C VAL A 167 26.95 -19.06 -12.41
N SER A 168 26.24 -20.19 -12.35
CA SER A 168 25.32 -20.49 -11.21
C SER A 168 26.10 -20.65 -9.90
N ALA A 169 27.27 -21.31 -9.92
CA ALA A 169 28.13 -21.49 -8.74
C ALA A 169 28.69 -20.12 -8.25
N LEU A 170 29.15 -19.28 -9.17
CA LEU A 170 29.61 -17.93 -8.85
C LEU A 170 28.48 -17.07 -8.22
N LEU A 171 27.27 -17.20 -8.77
CA LEU A 171 26.10 -16.48 -8.23
C LEU A 171 25.72 -17.01 -6.86
N VAL A 172 25.78 -18.33 -6.61
CA VAL A 172 25.59 -18.91 -5.26
C VAL A 172 26.61 -18.34 -4.29
N ALA A 173 27.89 -18.31 -4.66
CA ALA A 173 28.95 -17.75 -3.83
C ALA A 173 28.71 -16.26 -3.52
N ALA A 174 28.32 -15.47 -4.52
CA ALA A 174 27.96 -14.07 -4.34
C ALA A 174 26.74 -13.89 -3.42
N LEU A 175 25.68 -14.68 -3.58
CA LEU A 175 24.48 -14.64 -2.72
C LEU A 175 24.80 -15.02 -1.27
N LEU A 176 25.70 -15.96 -1.04
CA LEU A 176 26.16 -16.35 0.30
C LEU A 176 27.03 -15.27 0.93
N TYR A 177 27.90 -14.63 0.15
CA TYR A 177 28.74 -13.52 0.61
C TYR A 177 27.89 -12.31 1.01
N PHE A 178 26.91 -11.91 0.17
CA PHE A 178 26.02 -10.78 0.42
C PHE A 178 24.73 -11.14 1.17
N ARG A 179 24.71 -12.26 1.92
CA ARG A 179 23.51 -12.73 2.65
C ARG A 179 22.87 -11.70 3.57
N GLY A 180 23.64 -10.77 4.11
CA GLY A 180 23.17 -9.69 4.98
C GLY A 180 22.24 -8.67 4.29
N GLU A 181 22.31 -8.59 2.94
CA GLU A 181 21.46 -7.68 2.15
C GLU A 181 20.02 -8.20 1.98
N PHE A 182 19.75 -9.49 2.31
CA PHE A 182 18.43 -10.14 2.18
C PHE A 182 17.80 -10.38 3.54
N TYR A 183 17.28 -9.35 4.16
CA TYR A 183 16.78 -9.35 5.55
C TYR A 183 15.25 -9.30 5.66
N ALA A 184 14.51 -8.99 4.58
CA ALA A 184 13.06 -8.78 4.63
C ALA A 184 12.29 -10.07 4.95
N VAL A 185 11.50 -10.00 6.03
CA VAL A 185 10.72 -11.13 6.56
C VAL A 185 9.39 -11.27 5.82
N GLY A 186 9.02 -12.48 5.43
CA GLY A 186 7.71 -12.77 4.86
C GLY A 186 6.68 -13.13 5.93
N ASP A 187 5.38 -13.03 5.60
CA ASP A 187 4.28 -13.36 6.50
C ASP A 187 4.26 -14.86 6.86
N PRO A 188 4.31 -15.24 8.16
CA PRO A 188 4.23 -16.63 8.59
C PRO A 188 2.87 -17.28 8.27
N ARG A 189 1.78 -16.51 8.23
CA ARG A 189 0.42 -17.03 7.96
C ARG A 189 0.23 -17.51 6.52
N THR A 190 1.01 -16.98 5.59
CA THR A 190 0.92 -17.35 4.18
C THR A 190 1.47 -18.76 3.89
N ARG A 191 2.36 -19.30 4.75
CA ARG A 191 2.96 -20.64 4.57
C ARG A 191 1.91 -21.75 4.57
N TRP A 192 1.05 -21.76 5.59
CA TRP A 192 0.01 -22.77 5.72
C TRP A 192 -1.01 -22.69 4.61
N ARG A 193 -1.35 -21.48 4.18
CA ARG A 193 -2.22 -21.28 3.00
C ARG A 193 -1.59 -21.80 1.72
N ALA A 194 -0.33 -21.49 1.48
CA ALA A 194 0.39 -21.99 0.30
C ALA A 194 0.50 -23.51 0.31
N LEU A 195 0.77 -24.12 1.48
CA LEU A 195 0.82 -25.58 1.62
C LEU A 195 -0.53 -26.23 1.33
N TRP A 196 -1.62 -25.74 1.92
CA TRP A 196 -2.95 -26.31 1.66
C TRP A 196 -3.40 -26.16 0.20
N VAL A 197 -3.07 -25.02 -0.43
CA VAL A 197 -3.35 -24.81 -1.85
C VAL A 197 -2.49 -25.75 -2.70
N PHE A 198 -1.22 -25.92 -2.38
CA PHE A 198 -0.34 -26.87 -3.05
C PHE A 198 -0.91 -28.29 -3.01
N LEU A 199 -1.24 -28.77 -1.81
CA LEU A 199 -1.81 -30.11 -1.63
C LEU A 199 -3.14 -30.27 -2.40
N GLY A 200 -4.00 -29.26 -2.36
CA GLY A 200 -5.26 -29.27 -3.11
C GLY A 200 -5.07 -29.30 -4.61
N LEU A 201 -4.09 -28.55 -5.13
CA LEU A 201 -3.77 -28.54 -6.57
C LEU A 201 -3.13 -29.87 -6.99
N VAL A 202 -2.21 -30.44 -6.21
CA VAL A 202 -1.62 -31.77 -6.50
C VAL A 202 -2.72 -32.85 -6.56
N VAL A 203 -3.67 -32.84 -5.64
CA VAL A 203 -4.80 -33.77 -5.68
C VAL A 203 -5.65 -33.55 -6.94
N ALA A 204 -5.89 -32.30 -7.33
CA ALA A 204 -6.62 -31.97 -8.56
C ALA A 204 -5.83 -32.42 -9.82
N ASP A 205 -4.53 -32.21 -9.85
CA ASP A 205 -3.65 -32.62 -10.96
C ASP A 205 -3.68 -34.16 -11.13
N VAL A 206 -3.59 -34.89 -10.00
CA VAL A 206 -3.68 -36.36 -10.02
C VAL A 206 -5.07 -36.82 -10.51
N ALA A 207 -6.14 -36.18 -10.04
CA ALA A 207 -7.49 -36.49 -10.46
C ALA A 207 -7.70 -36.25 -11.98
N ILE A 208 -7.20 -35.12 -12.49
CA ILE A 208 -7.28 -34.77 -13.93
C ILE A 208 -6.47 -35.78 -14.76
N GLY A 209 -5.22 -36.08 -14.37
CA GLY A 209 -4.36 -37.04 -15.06
C GLY A 209 -4.94 -38.44 -15.05
N LEU A 210 -5.50 -38.88 -13.90
CA LEU A 210 -6.16 -40.17 -13.80
C LEU A 210 -7.42 -40.25 -14.67
N THR A 211 -8.23 -39.19 -14.70
CA THR A 211 -9.42 -39.10 -15.55
C THR A 211 -9.02 -39.20 -17.03
N TYR A 212 -7.93 -38.56 -17.43
CA TYR A 212 -7.41 -38.67 -18.78
C TYR A 212 -7.08 -40.14 -19.14
N ILE A 213 -6.37 -40.87 -18.25
CA ILE A 213 -6.00 -42.29 -18.48
C ILE A 213 -7.23 -43.18 -18.50
N LEU A 214 -8.21 -42.93 -17.63
CA LEU A 214 -9.48 -43.74 -17.56
C LEU A 214 -10.36 -43.56 -18.80
N LEU A 215 -10.37 -42.35 -19.38
CA LEU A 215 -11.13 -42.07 -20.60
C LEU A 215 -10.34 -42.39 -21.88
N ALA A 216 -9.04 -42.65 -21.78
CA ALA A 216 -8.20 -42.95 -22.94
C ALA A 216 -8.53 -44.35 -23.52
N ARG A 217 -8.94 -44.37 -24.76
CA ARG A 217 -9.08 -45.62 -25.56
C ARG A 217 -7.72 -45.93 -26.21
N GLY A 218 -7.24 -47.19 -26.13
CA GLY A 218 -5.97 -47.62 -26.75
C GLY A 218 -4.78 -47.62 -25.77
N LEU A 219 -4.97 -48.22 -24.61
CA LEU A 219 -3.90 -48.67 -23.74
C LEU A 219 -3.32 -49.96 -24.27
N ALA A 220 -1.97 -50.12 -24.15
CA ALA A 220 -1.29 -51.33 -24.68
C ALA A 220 -1.74 -52.62 -23.94
N GLN A 221 -2.19 -52.51 -22.69
CA GLN A 221 -2.66 -53.59 -21.85
C GLN A 221 -3.53 -53.05 -20.72
N ASP A 222 -4.19 -53.92 -19.96
CA ASP A 222 -4.95 -53.53 -18.78
C ASP A 222 -3.99 -53.23 -17.61
N TYR A 223 -4.03 -51.99 -17.14
CA TYR A 223 -3.22 -51.52 -16.00
C TYR A 223 -4.05 -51.41 -14.74
N SER A 224 -3.49 -51.82 -13.61
CA SER A 224 -4.12 -51.64 -12.29
C SER A 224 -4.30 -50.16 -11.96
N LEU A 225 -5.26 -49.84 -11.08
CA LEU A 225 -5.48 -48.45 -10.64
C LEU A 225 -4.21 -47.82 -10.04
N TRP A 226 -3.44 -48.62 -9.30
CA TRP A 226 -2.16 -48.19 -8.72
C TRP A 226 -1.13 -47.79 -9.78
N GLN A 227 -0.96 -48.61 -10.82
CA GLN A 227 -0.06 -48.30 -11.93
C GLN A 227 -0.45 -47.03 -12.67
N ARG A 228 -1.75 -46.78 -12.82
CA ARG A 228 -2.27 -45.53 -13.42
C ARG A 228 -1.97 -44.33 -12.55
N ILE A 229 -2.16 -44.41 -11.22
CA ILE A 229 -1.80 -43.35 -10.27
C ILE A 229 -0.30 -43.07 -10.30
N VAL A 230 0.54 -44.10 -10.24
CA VAL A 230 1.99 -43.99 -10.31
C VAL A 230 2.42 -43.31 -11.61
N HIS A 231 1.80 -43.67 -12.75
CA HIS A 231 2.09 -43.05 -14.04
C HIS A 231 1.76 -41.53 -14.04
N VAL A 232 0.63 -41.13 -13.44
CA VAL A 232 0.28 -39.71 -13.31
C VAL A 232 1.29 -38.97 -12.43
N VAL A 233 1.64 -39.54 -11.27
CA VAL A 233 2.61 -38.94 -10.35
C VAL A 233 3.98 -38.78 -11.02
N TYR A 234 4.42 -39.78 -11.78
CA TYR A 234 5.68 -39.70 -12.55
C TYR A 234 5.57 -38.65 -13.65
N GLY A 235 4.43 -38.58 -14.36
CA GLY A 235 4.21 -37.56 -15.37
C GLY A 235 4.21 -36.12 -14.83
N LEU A 236 3.74 -35.89 -13.58
CA LEU A 236 3.82 -34.60 -12.93
C LEU A 236 5.27 -34.18 -12.62
N VAL A 237 6.17 -35.14 -12.45
CA VAL A 237 7.60 -34.89 -12.25
C VAL A 237 8.37 -34.92 -13.58
N GLY A 238 7.70 -35.19 -14.69
CA GLY A 238 8.31 -35.27 -16.04
C GLY A 238 9.04 -36.58 -16.31
N VAL A 239 8.67 -37.65 -15.59
CA VAL A 239 9.24 -38.99 -15.77
C VAL A 239 8.22 -39.87 -16.51
N SER A 240 8.70 -40.70 -17.41
CA SER A 240 7.88 -41.71 -18.08
C SER A 240 7.41 -42.77 -17.07
N GLY A 241 6.12 -42.98 -16.95
CA GLY A 241 5.54 -43.95 -16.03
C GLY A 241 5.25 -45.32 -16.69
N PRO A 242 4.69 -46.29 -15.94
CA PRO A 242 4.50 -47.67 -16.40
C PRO A 242 3.39 -47.85 -17.45
N VAL A 243 2.57 -46.84 -17.74
CA VAL A 243 1.45 -46.95 -18.70
C VAL A 243 1.92 -46.59 -20.12
N HIS A 244 1.69 -47.46 -21.09
CA HIS A 244 2.00 -47.23 -22.49
C HIS A 244 0.74 -46.98 -23.30
N PHE A 245 0.72 -45.87 -24.05
CA PHE A 245 -0.40 -45.52 -24.93
C PHE A 245 -0.16 -45.95 -26.38
N VAL A 246 -1.21 -46.38 -27.05
CA VAL A 246 -1.24 -46.63 -28.47
C VAL A 246 -2.34 -45.77 -29.09
N PRO A 247 -2.07 -44.78 -29.92
CA PRO A 247 -0.82 -44.35 -30.55
C PRO A 247 0.05 -43.42 -29.65
N GLU A 248 1.31 -43.33 -30.01
CA GLU A 248 2.38 -42.58 -29.30
C GLU A 248 2.02 -41.09 -29.06
N LYS A 249 1.30 -40.45 -29.99
CA LYS A 249 0.77 -39.07 -29.85
C LYS A 249 -0.04 -38.81 -28.56
N ARG A 250 -0.63 -39.85 -27.98
CA ARG A 250 -1.38 -39.72 -26.70
C ARG A 250 -0.42 -39.66 -25.51
N SER A 251 0.72 -40.32 -25.59
CA SER A 251 1.80 -40.19 -24.60
C SER A 251 2.32 -38.75 -24.55
N ASP A 252 2.59 -38.14 -25.74
CA ASP A 252 3.03 -36.75 -25.81
C ASP A 252 1.99 -35.77 -25.27
N LEU A 253 0.71 -35.98 -25.60
CA LEU A 253 -0.37 -35.15 -25.08
C LEU A 253 -0.54 -35.29 -23.56
N PHE A 254 -0.38 -36.50 -23.01
CA PHE A 254 -0.38 -36.73 -21.58
C PHE A 254 0.80 -36.06 -20.88
N ALA A 255 2.00 -36.16 -21.44
CA ALA A 255 3.19 -35.49 -20.92
C ALA A 255 3.04 -33.96 -20.94
N LEU A 256 2.47 -33.40 -22.02
CA LEU A 256 2.16 -31.96 -22.10
C LEU A 256 1.14 -31.54 -21.04
N LEU A 257 0.07 -32.32 -20.86
CA LEU A 257 -0.98 -32.07 -19.87
C LEU A 257 -0.40 -32.06 -18.46
N THR A 258 0.31 -33.14 -18.07
CA THR A 258 0.87 -33.28 -16.71
C THR A 258 1.96 -32.25 -16.44
N GLY A 259 2.81 -31.95 -17.41
CA GLY A 259 3.82 -30.90 -17.33
C GLY A 259 3.21 -29.51 -17.14
N THR A 260 2.14 -29.18 -17.88
CA THR A 260 1.43 -27.90 -17.75
C THR A 260 0.75 -27.76 -16.39
N LEU A 261 0.10 -28.83 -15.89
CA LEU A 261 -0.54 -28.86 -14.57
C LEU A 261 0.49 -28.67 -13.45
N SER A 262 1.58 -29.41 -13.51
CA SER A 262 2.70 -29.29 -12.53
C SER A 262 3.25 -27.86 -12.51
N LEU A 263 3.51 -27.30 -13.68
CA LEU A 263 4.01 -25.94 -13.83
C LEU A 263 3.04 -24.91 -13.23
N PHE A 264 1.74 -25.05 -13.51
CA PHE A 264 0.70 -24.18 -12.95
C PHE A 264 0.64 -24.31 -11.42
N THR A 265 0.66 -25.52 -10.88
CA THR A 265 0.66 -25.79 -9.42
C THR A 265 1.86 -25.17 -8.73
N LEU A 266 3.06 -25.33 -9.30
CA LEU A 266 4.26 -24.69 -8.76
C LEU A 266 4.20 -23.17 -8.85
N ALA A 267 3.72 -22.60 -9.96
CA ALA A 267 3.60 -21.16 -10.15
C ALA A 267 2.63 -20.53 -9.15
N VAL A 268 1.44 -21.11 -8.97
CA VAL A 268 0.44 -20.63 -8.02
C VAL A 268 0.95 -20.73 -6.59
N THR A 269 1.58 -21.85 -6.24
CA THR A 269 2.13 -22.07 -4.89
C THR A 269 3.24 -21.08 -4.57
N ALA A 270 4.18 -20.88 -5.50
CA ALA A 270 5.25 -19.92 -5.34
C ALA A 270 4.71 -18.49 -5.23
N TYR A 271 3.75 -18.11 -6.07
CA TYR A 271 3.09 -16.80 -5.96
C TYR A 271 2.48 -16.57 -4.58
N LEU A 272 1.73 -17.55 -4.05
CA LEU A 272 1.13 -17.46 -2.72
C LEU A 272 2.19 -17.41 -1.61
N PHE A 273 3.24 -18.22 -1.71
CA PHE A 273 4.31 -18.29 -0.72
C PHE A 273 5.11 -16.98 -0.63
N PHE A 274 5.35 -16.32 -1.76
CA PHE A 274 6.12 -15.07 -1.83
C PHE A 274 5.25 -13.81 -1.80
N ARG A 275 3.93 -13.94 -1.67
CA ARG A 275 3.04 -12.79 -1.54
C ARG A 275 3.42 -11.95 -0.31
N PRO A 276 3.50 -10.60 -0.44
CA PRO A 276 3.77 -9.72 0.70
C PRO A 276 2.71 -9.89 1.80
N ALA A 277 3.16 -9.84 3.07
CA ALA A 277 2.26 -9.74 4.20
C ALA A 277 1.31 -8.55 4.00
N ARG A 278 0.02 -8.77 4.23
CA ARG A 278 -0.96 -7.71 4.38
C ARG A 278 -1.38 -7.72 5.85
N PRO A 279 -0.82 -6.83 6.67
CA PRO A 279 -1.37 -6.68 8.01
C PRO A 279 -2.84 -6.29 7.84
N ALA A 280 -3.73 -6.99 8.52
CA ALA A 280 -5.09 -6.52 8.65
C ALA A 280 -5.00 -5.28 9.53
N GLY A 281 -5.01 -4.09 8.91
CA GLY A 281 -5.08 -2.84 9.64
C GLY A 281 -6.33 -2.89 10.51
N ARG A 282 -6.14 -2.87 11.80
CA ARG A 282 -7.22 -2.70 12.78
C ARG A 282 -6.71 -1.77 13.85
N LEU A 283 -7.28 -0.60 13.87
CA LEU A 283 -7.06 0.34 14.95
C LEU A 283 -7.70 -0.24 16.23
N GLY A 284 -6.88 -0.52 17.25
CA GLY A 284 -7.35 -0.95 18.55
C GLY A 284 -8.03 0.20 19.31
N GLN A 285 -8.93 -0.11 20.26
CA GLN A 285 -9.60 0.93 21.06
C GLN A 285 -8.60 1.76 21.86
N GLN A 286 -7.60 1.14 22.47
CA GLN A 286 -6.55 1.82 23.22
C GLN A 286 -5.72 2.76 22.34
N ASP A 287 -5.34 2.31 21.15
CA ASP A 287 -4.62 3.15 20.20
C ASP A 287 -5.49 4.29 19.68
N ALA A 288 -6.78 4.04 19.44
CA ALA A 288 -7.73 5.08 19.05
C ALA A 288 -7.85 6.18 20.11
N GLN A 289 -7.88 5.80 21.39
CA GLN A 289 -7.93 6.78 22.49
C GLN A 289 -6.63 7.61 22.54
N ARG A 290 -5.47 6.97 22.47
CA ARG A 290 -4.19 7.69 22.43
C ARG A 290 -4.07 8.65 21.24
N VAL A 291 -4.64 8.29 20.09
CA VAL A 291 -4.70 9.20 18.93
C VAL A 291 -5.62 10.39 19.22
N ARG A 292 -6.77 10.19 19.89
CA ARG A 292 -7.65 11.30 20.29
C ARG A 292 -6.95 12.25 21.24
N ASP A 293 -6.23 11.71 22.23
CA ASP A 293 -5.44 12.52 23.17
C ASP A 293 -4.36 13.37 22.47
N LEU A 294 -3.78 12.87 21.38
CA LEU A 294 -2.85 13.64 20.54
C LEU A 294 -3.56 14.68 19.68
N LEU A 295 -4.73 14.34 19.11
CA LEU A 295 -5.54 15.26 18.31
C LEU A 295 -6.04 16.44 19.15
N GLU A 296 -6.45 16.19 20.38
CA GLU A 296 -6.86 17.21 21.33
C GLU A 296 -5.73 18.20 21.65
N LYS A 297 -4.50 17.73 21.74
CA LYS A 297 -3.33 18.57 22.06
C LYS A 297 -2.69 19.25 20.86
N GLN A 298 -2.72 18.62 19.70
CA GLN A 298 -1.92 19.02 18.54
C GLN A 298 -2.61 18.68 17.19
N GLY A 299 -3.93 18.66 17.17
CA GLY A 299 -4.71 18.37 15.95
C GLY A 299 -4.90 19.56 15.01
N ASP A 300 -4.40 20.74 15.39
CA ASP A 300 -4.57 22.00 14.67
C ASP A 300 -3.71 22.12 13.40
N ARG A 301 -2.61 21.34 13.31
CA ARG A 301 -1.61 21.45 12.25
C ARG A 301 -2.05 20.87 10.93
N ASP A 302 -2.74 19.72 10.96
CA ASP A 302 -3.14 19.01 9.74
C ASP A 302 -4.64 18.71 9.74
N SER A 303 -5.34 19.22 8.72
CA SER A 303 -6.75 18.95 8.47
C SER A 303 -7.06 17.46 8.28
N LEU A 304 -6.04 16.67 7.89
CA LEU A 304 -6.13 15.23 7.69
C LEU A 304 -5.86 14.41 8.96
N GLY A 305 -5.44 15.05 10.06
CA GLY A 305 -5.03 14.37 11.29
C GLY A 305 -6.09 13.43 11.85
N TYR A 306 -7.37 13.85 11.87
CA TYR A 306 -8.48 13.05 12.39
C TYR A 306 -8.73 11.75 11.61
N PHE A 307 -8.41 11.71 10.32
CA PHE A 307 -8.55 10.50 9.50
C PHE A 307 -7.55 9.39 9.87
N THR A 308 -6.62 9.65 10.78
CA THR A 308 -5.78 8.63 11.41
C THR A 308 -6.62 7.64 12.23
N LEU A 309 -7.79 8.07 12.73
CA LEU A 309 -8.77 7.23 13.46
C LEU A 309 -9.56 6.26 12.57
N ARG A 310 -9.30 6.21 11.28
CA ARG A 310 -9.95 5.27 10.38
C ARG A 310 -9.61 3.82 10.77
N SER A 311 -10.64 2.97 10.87
CA SER A 311 -10.55 1.62 11.45
C SER A 311 -9.63 0.64 10.69
N ASP A 312 -9.32 0.89 9.41
CA ASP A 312 -8.49 0.04 8.56
C ASP A 312 -7.03 0.52 8.48
N LYS A 313 -6.64 1.50 9.29
CA LYS A 313 -5.26 1.95 9.47
C LYS A 313 -4.58 1.22 10.63
N SER A 314 -3.28 1.04 10.49
CA SER A 314 -2.35 0.66 11.56
C SER A 314 -1.56 1.88 11.98
N LEU A 315 -1.01 1.88 13.19
CA LEU A 315 -0.22 2.98 13.73
C LEU A 315 1.24 2.58 13.93
N ILE A 316 2.11 3.54 13.75
CA ILE A 316 3.49 3.49 14.23
C ILE A 316 3.73 4.70 15.12
N TRP A 317 4.21 4.43 16.32
CA TRP A 317 4.52 5.44 17.33
C TRP A 317 6.01 5.83 17.27
N SER A 318 6.30 7.09 17.57
CA SER A 318 7.66 7.49 17.90
C SER A 318 8.15 6.75 19.15
N PRO A 319 9.46 6.58 19.35
CA PRO A 319 10.00 5.97 20.57
C PRO A 319 9.55 6.67 21.86
N THR A 320 9.29 7.98 21.79
CA THR A 320 8.79 8.80 22.91
C THR A 320 7.28 8.70 23.13
N GLY A 321 6.53 8.11 22.18
CA GLY A 321 5.06 8.07 22.20
C GLY A 321 4.38 9.41 21.94
N LYS A 322 5.13 10.50 21.66
CA LYS A 322 4.59 11.85 21.44
C LYS A 322 4.12 12.11 20.03
N SER A 323 4.43 11.22 19.09
CA SER A 323 3.97 11.31 17.70
C SER A 323 3.62 9.93 17.16
N CYS A 324 2.70 9.85 16.19
CA CYS A 324 2.37 8.63 15.48
C CYS A 324 2.07 8.88 14.00
N ILE A 325 2.18 7.80 13.21
CA ILE A 325 1.89 7.79 11.77
C ILE A 325 0.82 6.73 11.52
N GLY A 326 -0.32 7.15 10.96
CA GLY A 326 -1.37 6.26 10.49
C GLY A 326 -1.08 5.74 9.08
N TYR A 327 -1.05 4.42 8.89
CA TYR A 327 -0.73 3.83 7.59
C TYR A 327 -1.59 2.61 7.24
N ARG A 328 -1.55 2.24 5.97
CA ARG A 328 -2.11 1.00 5.45
C ARG A 328 -1.16 0.37 4.43
N VAL A 329 -1.08 -0.96 4.41
CA VAL A 329 -0.27 -1.66 3.41
C VAL A 329 -1.14 -2.11 2.25
N VAL A 330 -0.90 -1.57 1.06
CA VAL A 330 -1.63 -1.84 -0.17
C VAL A 330 -0.65 -2.23 -1.26
N SER A 331 -0.85 -3.38 -1.88
CA SER A 331 -0.01 -3.90 -2.99
C SER A 331 1.51 -3.86 -2.71
N GLY A 332 1.88 -4.01 -1.40
CA GLY A 332 3.25 -3.98 -0.92
C GLY A 332 3.86 -2.58 -0.86
N VAL A 333 3.03 -1.55 -0.83
CA VAL A 333 3.36 -0.18 -0.46
C VAL A 333 2.81 0.09 0.94
N MET A 334 3.65 0.60 1.83
CA MET A 334 3.27 1.09 3.16
C MET A 334 2.91 2.57 3.01
N LEU A 335 1.61 2.84 2.90
CA LEU A 335 1.08 4.16 2.56
C LEU A 335 0.59 4.85 3.82
N ALA A 336 1.24 5.95 4.21
CA ALA A 336 0.78 6.88 5.23
C ALA A 336 -0.18 7.92 4.64
N GLY A 337 -1.06 8.50 5.44
CA GLY A 337 -1.98 9.55 5.02
C GLY A 337 -1.86 10.77 5.93
N GLY A 338 -1.62 11.95 5.35
CA GLY A 338 -1.43 13.19 6.08
C GLY A 338 -0.06 13.32 6.75
N ASP A 339 0.05 14.29 7.63
CA ASP A 339 1.25 14.54 8.42
C ASP A 339 1.41 13.50 9.55
N PRO A 340 2.64 13.31 10.09
CA PRO A 340 2.78 12.61 11.35
C PRO A 340 2.02 13.39 12.44
N LEU A 341 1.13 12.71 13.16
CA LEU A 341 0.33 13.31 14.21
C LEU A 341 1.15 13.50 15.48
N GLY A 342 0.96 14.62 16.16
CA GLY A 342 1.58 14.91 17.44
C GLY A 342 2.75 15.88 17.34
N ASP A 343 3.65 15.83 18.32
CA ASP A 343 4.78 16.75 18.48
C ASP A 343 5.76 16.70 17.28
N PRO A 344 6.00 17.81 16.56
CA PRO A 344 6.94 17.87 15.44
C PRO A 344 8.37 17.47 15.80
N GLU A 345 8.81 17.69 17.03
CA GLU A 345 10.12 17.26 17.49
C GLU A 345 10.23 15.73 17.56
N ALA A 346 9.11 15.04 17.72
CA ALA A 346 9.04 13.58 17.73
C ALA A 346 8.79 12.98 16.34
N TRP A 347 8.53 13.78 15.29
CA TRP A 347 8.30 13.30 13.92
C TRP A 347 9.47 12.49 13.36
N PRO A 348 10.73 12.93 13.48
CA PRO A 348 11.87 12.13 13.00
C PRO A 348 11.89 10.71 13.58
N GLY A 349 11.59 10.57 14.87
CA GLY A 349 11.52 9.25 15.53
C GLY A 349 10.41 8.37 15.00
N ALA A 350 9.21 8.92 14.74
CA ALA A 350 8.10 8.20 14.12
C ALA A 350 8.41 7.81 12.67
N ILE A 351 9.02 8.71 11.89
CA ILE A 351 9.45 8.47 10.51
C ILE A 351 10.50 7.35 10.44
N HIS A 352 11.53 7.38 11.31
CA HIS A 352 12.52 6.32 11.37
C HIS A 352 11.89 4.95 11.74
N ALA A 353 10.95 4.94 12.68
CA ALA A 353 10.22 3.72 13.02
C ALA A 353 9.39 3.19 11.83
N PHE A 354 8.70 4.08 11.12
CA PHE A 354 7.92 3.76 9.92
C PHE A 354 8.81 3.19 8.79
N LEU A 355 9.93 3.84 8.51
CA LEU A 355 10.87 3.39 7.50
C LEU A 355 11.55 2.07 7.88
N GLY A 356 11.82 1.86 9.16
CA GLY A 356 12.34 0.60 9.70
C GLY A 356 11.35 -0.55 9.52
N GLU A 357 10.07 -0.31 9.79
CA GLU A 357 9.01 -1.31 9.58
C GLU A 357 8.80 -1.63 8.11
N ALA A 358 8.79 -0.60 7.24
CA ALA A 358 8.73 -0.79 5.79
C ALA A 358 9.90 -1.65 5.29
N ALA A 359 11.12 -1.37 5.77
CA ALA A 359 12.31 -2.15 5.43
C ALA A 359 12.20 -3.59 5.90
N ARG A 360 11.79 -3.87 7.15
CA ARG A 360 11.64 -5.23 7.68
C ARG A 360 10.77 -6.12 6.80
N HIS A 361 9.75 -5.54 6.17
CA HIS A 361 8.78 -6.27 5.35
C HIS A 361 8.98 -6.12 3.84
N ALA A 362 10.03 -5.41 3.42
CA ALA A 362 10.28 -5.02 2.03
C ALA A 362 9.08 -4.31 1.37
N TRP A 363 8.36 -3.49 2.15
CA TRP A 363 7.36 -2.58 1.62
C TRP A 363 8.01 -1.30 1.12
N VAL A 364 7.43 -0.71 0.09
CA VAL A 364 7.84 0.60 -0.38
C VAL A 364 7.16 1.64 0.51
N PRO A 365 7.92 2.51 1.22
CA PRO A 365 7.31 3.58 2.01
C PRO A 365 6.76 4.66 1.08
N ALA A 366 5.57 5.18 1.39
CA ALA A 366 5.00 6.32 0.70
C ALA A 366 4.07 7.11 1.64
N VAL A 367 3.91 8.41 1.38
CA VAL A 367 3.02 9.30 2.12
C VAL A 367 2.13 10.05 1.15
N MET A 368 0.85 10.13 1.43
CA MET A 368 -0.13 10.78 0.57
C MET A 368 -0.83 11.93 1.28
N GLY A 369 -0.77 13.12 0.70
CA GLY A 369 -1.49 14.29 1.16
C GLY A 369 -0.86 14.99 2.37
N CYS A 370 0.44 14.82 2.62
CA CYS A 370 1.12 15.57 3.69
C CYS A 370 1.31 17.05 3.31
N GLY A 371 1.39 17.91 4.32
CA GLY A 371 1.72 19.32 4.19
C GLY A 371 3.19 19.53 3.81
N GLU A 372 3.56 20.77 3.50
CA GLU A 372 4.90 21.14 3.05
C GLU A 372 5.98 20.84 4.11
N LEU A 373 5.76 21.28 5.36
CA LEU A 373 6.68 21.03 6.47
C LEU A 373 6.92 19.53 6.69
N ALA A 374 5.86 18.74 6.68
CA ALA A 374 6.00 17.30 6.86
C ALA A 374 6.72 16.66 5.66
N ALA A 375 6.46 17.11 4.42
CA ALA A 375 7.15 16.63 3.24
C ALA A 375 8.66 16.89 3.33
N GLU A 376 9.09 18.07 3.81
CA GLU A 376 10.50 18.38 4.05
C GLU A 376 11.14 17.43 5.07
N VAL A 377 10.44 17.19 6.20
CA VAL A 377 10.95 16.27 7.24
C VAL A 377 11.04 14.84 6.69
N TRP A 378 10.03 14.35 5.95
CA TRP A 378 10.07 13.05 5.30
C TRP A 378 11.23 12.91 4.30
N CYS A 379 11.47 13.95 3.48
CA CYS A 379 12.57 13.94 2.51
C CYS A 379 13.93 13.91 3.21
N ARG A 380 14.11 14.69 4.28
CA ARG A 380 15.34 14.75 5.04
C ARG A 380 15.63 13.44 5.78
N GLU A 381 14.66 12.91 6.52
CA GLU A 381 14.85 11.71 7.35
C GLU A 381 14.84 10.41 6.55
N GLY A 382 14.17 10.39 5.39
CA GLY A 382 13.97 9.19 4.59
C GLY A 382 14.75 9.12 3.29
N GLU A 383 15.47 10.18 2.89
CA GLU A 383 16.02 10.34 1.53
C GLU A 383 14.92 10.10 0.47
N LEU A 384 13.72 10.61 0.72
CA LEU A 384 12.56 10.46 -0.14
C LEU A 384 12.43 11.67 -1.07
N THR A 385 11.60 11.54 -2.10
CA THR A 385 11.29 12.61 -3.06
C THR A 385 9.84 13.03 -2.86
N ALA A 386 9.60 14.34 -2.74
CA ALA A 386 8.27 14.92 -2.69
C ALA A 386 7.81 15.34 -4.09
N LEU A 387 6.54 15.05 -4.40
CA LEU A 387 5.83 15.50 -5.57
C LEU A 387 4.55 16.21 -5.14
N GLU A 388 4.30 17.41 -5.65
CA GLU A 388 3.04 18.11 -5.42
C GLU A 388 1.86 17.28 -5.94
N LEU A 389 0.98 16.86 -5.04
CA LEU A 389 -0.19 16.04 -5.37
C LEU A 389 -1.37 16.88 -5.84
N GLY A 390 -1.54 18.05 -5.26
CA GLY A 390 -2.62 18.99 -5.52
C GLY A 390 -2.74 19.99 -4.39
N ASP A 391 -3.87 20.70 -4.33
CA ASP A 391 -4.13 21.72 -3.33
C ASP A 391 -5.39 21.42 -2.55
N GLU A 392 -5.35 21.64 -1.25
CA GLU A 392 -6.48 21.58 -0.36
C GLU A 392 -7.26 22.90 -0.41
N ALA A 393 -8.58 22.81 -0.46
CA ALA A 393 -9.47 23.95 -0.48
C ALA A 393 -9.91 24.31 0.95
N VAL A 394 -9.32 25.33 1.54
CA VAL A 394 -9.64 25.81 2.90
C VAL A 394 -10.47 27.09 2.82
N VAL A 395 -11.67 27.07 3.36
CA VAL A 395 -12.54 28.24 3.47
C VAL A 395 -12.29 28.91 4.81
N ASP A 396 -11.92 30.17 4.80
CA ASP A 396 -11.88 31.04 5.97
C ASP A 396 -13.32 31.54 6.27
N VAL A 397 -13.84 31.22 7.44
CA VAL A 397 -15.22 31.53 7.83
C VAL A 397 -15.41 33.04 7.95
N ALA A 398 -14.48 33.75 8.57
CA ALA A 398 -14.58 35.19 8.80
C ALA A 398 -14.53 35.99 7.48
N GLY A 399 -13.73 35.53 6.52
CA GLY A 399 -13.63 36.15 5.21
C GLY A 399 -14.72 35.73 4.22
N PHE A 400 -15.54 34.73 4.55
CA PHE A 400 -16.54 34.22 3.62
C PHE A 400 -17.76 35.14 3.48
N SER A 401 -18.13 35.44 2.26
CA SER A 401 -19.32 36.25 1.95
C SER A 401 -19.96 35.83 0.64
N LEU A 402 -21.28 35.67 0.65
CA LEU A 402 -22.07 35.40 -0.56
C LEU A 402 -22.21 36.64 -1.47
N LYS A 403 -21.66 37.81 -1.06
CA LYS A 403 -21.69 39.05 -1.86
C LYS A 403 -20.66 38.97 -3.01
N GLY A 404 -20.88 39.74 -4.03
CA GLY A 404 -19.96 39.86 -5.17
C GLY A 404 -20.27 38.92 -6.37
N ARG A 405 -19.49 39.12 -7.42
CA ARG A 405 -19.69 38.46 -8.72
C ARG A 405 -19.22 37.01 -8.74
N CYS A 406 -18.14 36.71 -8.01
CA CYS A 406 -17.58 35.35 -7.89
C CYS A 406 -18.56 34.40 -7.22
N MET A 407 -19.33 34.85 -6.23
CA MET A 407 -20.30 34.06 -5.46
C MET A 407 -21.69 33.95 -6.10
N ARG A 408 -21.88 34.55 -7.30
CA ARG A 408 -23.20 34.57 -7.98
C ARG A 408 -23.78 33.17 -8.15
N ASN A 409 -22.95 32.19 -8.58
CA ASN A 409 -23.41 30.84 -8.85
C ASN A 409 -23.82 30.12 -7.52
N VAL A 410 -23.00 30.23 -6.48
CA VAL A 410 -23.31 29.65 -5.16
C VAL A 410 -24.60 30.25 -4.62
N ARG A 411 -24.71 31.57 -4.60
CA ARG A 411 -25.92 32.29 -4.16
C ARG A 411 -27.17 31.87 -4.94
N GLN A 412 -27.07 31.70 -6.26
CA GLN A 412 -28.20 31.23 -7.06
C GLN A 412 -28.61 29.80 -6.71
N MET A 413 -27.64 28.90 -6.45
CA MET A 413 -27.94 27.52 -6.02
C MET A 413 -28.58 27.48 -4.64
N VAL A 414 -28.03 28.22 -3.67
CA VAL A 414 -28.58 28.34 -2.32
C VAL A 414 -30.03 28.86 -2.37
N ASN A 415 -30.26 30.01 -3.00
CA ASN A 415 -31.59 30.60 -3.13
C ASN A 415 -32.59 29.67 -3.84
N ARG A 416 -32.13 28.87 -4.80
CA ARG A 416 -32.98 27.89 -5.49
C ARG A 416 -33.45 26.80 -4.51
N VAL A 417 -32.51 26.24 -3.73
CA VAL A 417 -32.79 25.15 -2.76
C VAL A 417 -33.70 25.69 -1.65
N GLU A 418 -33.43 26.86 -1.10
CA GLU A 418 -34.27 27.52 -0.10
C GLU A 418 -35.71 27.72 -0.59
N ARG A 419 -35.90 28.26 -1.82
CA ARG A 419 -37.23 28.44 -2.43
C ARG A 419 -37.97 27.13 -2.68
N SER A 420 -37.24 26.02 -2.81
CA SER A 420 -37.84 24.68 -2.95
C SER A 420 -38.26 24.08 -1.60
N GLY A 421 -38.18 24.82 -0.50
CA GLY A 421 -38.64 24.39 0.83
C GLY A 421 -37.66 23.50 1.58
N TYR A 422 -36.37 23.51 1.21
CA TYR A 422 -35.35 22.80 1.96
C TYR A 422 -34.98 23.54 3.24
N VAL A 423 -34.83 22.76 4.32
CA VAL A 423 -34.40 23.25 5.63
C VAL A 423 -33.09 22.57 5.98
N ALA A 424 -32.09 23.36 6.39
CA ALA A 424 -30.82 22.83 6.89
C ALA A 424 -30.82 22.72 8.42
N ASP A 425 -30.14 21.73 8.93
CA ASP A 425 -29.86 21.53 10.35
C ASP A 425 -28.38 21.17 10.51
N VAL A 426 -27.63 21.99 11.27
CA VAL A 426 -26.18 21.83 11.46
C VAL A 426 -25.92 21.70 12.95
N ARG A 427 -25.40 20.54 13.38
CA ARG A 427 -25.17 20.23 14.81
C ARG A 427 -23.89 19.41 15.00
N ARG A 428 -23.37 19.43 16.22
CA ARG A 428 -22.38 18.43 16.65
C ARG A 428 -23.03 17.05 16.73
N ALA A 429 -22.27 16.01 16.42
CA ALA A 429 -22.77 14.63 16.43
C ALA A 429 -23.26 14.22 17.84
N GLY A 430 -22.61 14.74 18.89
CA GLY A 430 -23.03 14.53 20.28
C GLY A 430 -24.45 15.02 20.59
N ASP A 431 -24.91 16.07 19.88
CA ASP A 431 -26.25 16.67 20.08
C ASP A 431 -27.33 15.96 19.25
N VAL A 432 -26.92 15.00 18.40
CA VAL A 432 -27.83 14.21 17.58
C VAL A 432 -28.01 12.84 18.24
N GLY A 433 -29.23 12.46 18.55
CA GLY A 433 -29.51 11.16 19.18
C GLY A 433 -28.99 9.97 18.31
N CYS A 434 -28.39 8.96 18.96
CA CYS A 434 -27.76 7.80 18.31
C CYS A 434 -28.67 7.11 17.27
N GLY A 435 -29.99 7.04 17.50
CA GLY A 435 -30.95 6.49 16.55
C GLY A 435 -30.99 7.27 15.24
N LYS A 436 -31.02 8.61 15.30
CA LYS A 436 -31.00 9.48 14.12
C LYS A 436 -29.71 9.37 13.34
N ILE A 437 -28.57 9.27 14.03
CA ILE A 437 -27.26 9.09 13.37
C ILE A 437 -27.21 7.77 12.61
N ALA A 438 -27.75 6.69 13.19
CA ALA A 438 -27.84 5.39 12.52
C ALA A 438 -28.74 5.46 11.27
N ASP A 439 -29.82 6.23 11.32
CA ASP A 439 -30.68 6.48 10.16
C ASP A 439 -29.95 7.29 9.08
N PHE A 440 -29.22 8.34 9.45
CA PHE A 440 -28.40 9.13 8.56
C PHE A 440 -27.32 8.27 7.87
N ALA A 441 -26.64 7.42 8.63
CA ALA A 441 -25.62 6.51 8.09
C ALA A 441 -26.23 5.52 7.08
N ARG A 442 -27.42 4.98 7.37
CA ARG A 442 -28.14 4.06 6.48
C ARG A 442 -28.56 4.76 5.20
N GLN A 443 -29.13 5.95 5.32
CA GLN A 443 -29.58 6.76 4.18
C GLN A 443 -28.37 7.18 3.30
N ALA A 444 -27.31 7.72 3.89
CA ALA A 444 -26.09 8.07 3.18
C ALA A 444 -25.48 6.85 2.47
N GLY A 445 -25.54 5.66 3.09
CA GLY A 445 -25.15 4.38 2.51
C GLY A 445 -25.97 4.02 1.26
N SER A 446 -27.28 4.26 1.26
CA SER A 446 -28.16 3.98 0.11
C SER A 446 -27.84 4.88 -1.09
N TRP A 447 -27.43 6.13 -0.86
CA TRP A 447 -27.07 7.09 -1.91
C TRP A 447 -25.68 6.86 -2.50
N ARG A 448 -24.85 6.01 -1.89
CA ARG A 448 -23.46 5.80 -2.29
C ARG A 448 -23.30 5.30 -3.73
N GLY A 449 -24.19 4.46 -4.20
CA GLY A 449 -24.17 3.94 -5.57
C GLY A 449 -23.07 2.91 -5.88
N ASN A 450 -22.10 2.72 -4.97
CA ASN A 450 -21.00 1.75 -5.06
C ASN A 450 -20.89 0.96 -3.76
N PRO A 451 -20.54 -0.35 -3.79
CA PRO A 451 -20.41 -1.16 -2.57
C PRO A 451 -19.19 -0.77 -1.71
N THR A 452 -18.18 -0.11 -2.30
CA THR A 452 -16.93 0.26 -1.62
C THR A 452 -16.92 1.74 -1.29
N GLU A 453 -16.63 2.09 -0.02
CA GLU A 453 -16.40 3.46 0.41
C GLU A 453 -15.08 3.96 -0.18
N ARG A 454 -15.10 5.12 -0.83
CA ARG A 454 -13.92 5.78 -1.38
C ARG A 454 -13.25 6.61 -0.30
N GLY A 455 -11.94 6.78 -0.47
CA GLY A 455 -11.11 7.60 0.39
C GLY A 455 -10.27 6.76 1.37
N PHE A 456 -8.99 7.08 1.42
CA PHE A 456 -8.04 6.56 2.39
C PHE A 456 -7.47 7.69 3.25
N SER A 457 -7.08 8.79 2.58
CA SER A 457 -6.49 9.95 3.23
C SER A 457 -7.54 10.87 3.85
N MET A 458 -8.73 10.95 3.25
CA MET A 458 -9.76 11.94 3.56
C MET A 458 -11.16 11.33 3.75
N ALA A 459 -11.27 10.11 4.25
CA ALA A 459 -12.56 9.54 4.61
C ALA A 459 -12.41 8.67 5.84
N LEU A 460 -13.21 8.97 6.87
CA LEU A 460 -13.26 8.19 8.09
C LEU A 460 -13.94 6.83 7.87
N GLY A 461 -14.89 6.80 6.93
CA GLY A 461 -15.61 5.59 6.54
C GLY A 461 -16.65 5.13 7.56
N ARG A 462 -17.00 5.98 8.51
CA ARG A 462 -18.02 5.75 9.54
C ARG A 462 -18.72 7.05 9.90
N LEU A 463 -19.89 6.96 10.49
CA LEU A 463 -20.67 8.07 10.99
C LEU A 463 -21.18 7.72 12.40
N GLY A 464 -20.94 8.60 13.38
CA GLY A 464 -21.53 8.52 14.71
C GLY A 464 -21.12 7.30 15.55
N VAL A 465 -19.83 7.02 15.60
CA VAL A 465 -19.25 6.03 16.50
C VAL A 465 -18.89 6.73 17.83
N PRO A 466 -18.99 6.07 18.99
CA PRO A 466 -18.52 6.62 20.25
C PRO A 466 -17.09 7.17 20.16
N GLY A 467 -16.90 8.41 20.63
CA GLY A 467 -15.66 9.18 20.51
C GLY A 467 -15.58 10.10 19.28
N ASP A 468 -16.65 10.19 18.48
CA ASP A 468 -16.78 11.11 17.35
C ASP A 468 -17.83 12.22 17.64
N GLU A 469 -18.12 12.52 18.92
CA GLU A 469 -19.15 13.48 19.36
C GLU A 469 -18.89 14.91 18.89
N HIS A 470 -17.61 15.28 18.73
CA HIS A 470 -17.18 16.60 18.25
C HIS A 470 -17.28 16.77 16.73
N CYS A 471 -17.55 15.71 15.97
CA CYS A 471 -17.84 15.81 14.54
C CYS A 471 -19.10 16.66 14.31
N VAL A 472 -19.20 17.32 13.15
CA VAL A 472 -20.36 18.12 12.78
C VAL A 472 -21.13 17.43 11.66
N ILE A 473 -22.45 17.35 11.81
CA ILE A 473 -23.37 16.79 10.82
C ILE A 473 -24.26 17.93 10.33
N ALA A 474 -24.26 18.15 9.01
CA ALA A 474 -25.17 19.07 8.34
C ALA A 474 -26.14 18.27 7.47
N THR A 475 -27.44 18.45 7.70
CA THR A 475 -28.51 17.73 6.99
C THR A 475 -29.42 18.71 6.27
N ALA A 476 -29.88 18.33 5.07
CA ALA A 476 -30.92 19.06 4.33
C ALA A 476 -32.16 18.18 4.22
N THR A 477 -33.31 18.72 4.66
CA THR A 477 -34.60 18.04 4.60
C THR A 477 -35.56 18.82 3.70
N GLU A 478 -36.40 18.12 2.95
CA GLU A 478 -37.49 18.65 2.14
C GLU A 478 -38.78 17.99 2.63
N ASN A 479 -39.71 18.78 3.15
CA ASN A 479 -40.96 18.27 3.73
C ASN A 479 -40.75 17.17 4.80
N GLY A 480 -39.70 17.33 5.66
CA GLY A 480 -39.32 16.34 6.68
C GLY A 480 -38.55 15.14 6.18
N VAL A 481 -38.32 15.00 4.86
CA VAL A 481 -37.57 13.89 4.26
C VAL A 481 -36.11 14.31 4.07
N LEU A 482 -35.16 13.51 4.56
CA LEU A 482 -33.73 13.75 4.40
C LEU A 482 -33.34 13.65 2.92
N ARG A 483 -32.68 14.69 2.38
CA ARG A 483 -32.26 14.79 0.98
C ARG A 483 -30.76 14.96 0.80
N GLY A 484 -30.06 15.44 1.81
CA GLY A 484 -28.62 15.65 1.75
C GLY A 484 -27.99 15.58 3.11
N ILE A 485 -26.71 15.15 3.17
CA ILE A 485 -25.92 15.08 4.39
C ILE A 485 -24.46 15.40 4.09
N LEU A 486 -23.88 16.25 4.93
CA LEU A 486 -22.44 16.43 5.06
C LEU A 486 -22.00 15.97 6.45
N HIS A 487 -20.84 15.40 6.54
CA HIS A 487 -20.18 15.05 7.79
C HIS A 487 -18.78 15.65 7.78
N PHE A 488 -18.46 16.36 8.85
CA PHE A 488 -17.17 17.00 9.06
C PHE A 488 -16.52 16.43 10.30
N VAL A 489 -15.22 16.22 10.24
CA VAL A 489 -14.39 15.83 11.39
C VAL A 489 -13.67 17.05 11.94
N PRO A 490 -13.31 17.06 13.24
CA PRO A 490 -12.55 18.15 13.85
C PRO A 490 -11.16 18.31 13.22
N TRP A 491 -10.74 19.54 13.09
CA TRP A 491 -9.38 19.96 12.72
C TRP A 491 -8.86 20.94 13.80
N GLY A 492 -8.27 20.39 14.85
CA GLY A 492 -8.01 21.13 16.07
C GLY A 492 -9.30 21.63 16.73
N ASP A 493 -9.20 22.74 17.45
CA ASP A 493 -10.31 23.31 18.23
C ASP A 493 -11.25 24.16 17.37
N ASP A 494 -10.72 24.81 16.32
CA ASP A 494 -11.42 25.83 15.54
C ASP A 494 -11.58 25.50 14.05
N GLY A 495 -11.30 24.26 13.65
CA GLY A 495 -11.40 23.82 12.27
C GLY A 495 -12.30 22.61 12.07
N LEU A 496 -12.81 22.49 10.85
CA LEU A 496 -13.53 21.32 10.35
C LEU A 496 -12.90 20.81 9.06
N SER A 497 -12.91 19.50 8.87
CA SER A 497 -12.50 18.87 7.60
C SER A 497 -13.62 17.99 7.05
N LEU A 498 -13.98 18.17 5.79
CA LEU A 498 -15.07 17.44 5.15
C LEU A 498 -14.71 15.94 5.03
N ASP A 499 -15.49 15.07 5.65
CA ASP A 499 -15.36 13.62 5.57
C ASP A 499 -16.29 13.03 4.51
N LEU A 500 -17.58 13.36 4.60
CA LEU A 500 -18.61 12.75 3.77
C LEU A 500 -19.52 13.82 3.18
N MET A 501 -19.78 13.71 1.88
CA MET A 501 -20.76 14.51 1.16
C MET A 501 -21.66 13.58 0.35
N ARG A 502 -22.95 13.49 0.75
CA ARG A 502 -23.94 12.62 0.10
C ARG A 502 -25.25 13.35 -0.10
N ARG A 503 -25.91 13.05 -1.20
CA ARG A 503 -27.27 13.54 -1.45
C ARG A 503 -28.12 12.49 -2.15
N ASP A 504 -29.42 12.59 -1.99
CA ASP A 504 -30.37 11.88 -2.82
C ASP A 504 -30.19 12.30 -4.30
N ARG A 505 -30.28 11.35 -5.21
CA ARG A 505 -30.19 11.64 -6.66
C ARG A 505 -31.35 12.46 -7.16
N SER A 506 -32.53 12.34 -6.52
CA SER A 506 -33.74 13.12 -6.81
C SER A 506 -33.74 14.52 -6.17
N ALA A 507 -32.79 14.82 -5.26
CA ALA A 507 -32.69 16.11 -4.62
C ALA A 507 -32.38 17.23 -5.61
N GLN A 508 -32.83 18.44 -5.31
CA GLN A 508 -32.58 19.64 -6.11
C GLN A 508 -31.06 19.82 -6.37
N PRO A 509 -30.67 20.17 -7.61
CA PRO A 509 -29.31 20.60 -7.87
C PRO A 509 -28.93 21.79 -6.98
N GLY A 510 -27.76 21.70 -6.30
CA GLY A 510 -27.28 22.73 -5.39
C GLY A 510 -27.43 22.41 -3.91
N VAL A 511 -28.02 21.27 -3.52
CA VAL A 511 -28.14 20.86 -2.10
C VAL A 511 -26.80 20.79 -1.39
N ASN A 512 -25.73 20.34 -2.06
CA ASN A 512 -24.39 20.33 -1.44
C ASN A 512 -23.85 21.77 -1.27
N ASP A 513 -24.07 22.66 -2.27
CA ASP A 513 -23.70 24.08 -2.17
C ASP A 513 -24.45 24.74 -0.99
N PHE A 514 -25.74 24.44 -0.85
CA PHE A 514 -26.59 24.93 0.24
C PHE A 514 -26.06 24.45 1.61
N LEU A 515 -25.80 23.15 1.78
CA LEU A 515 -25.31 22.60 3.03
C LEU A 515 -23.94 23.15 3.45
N ILE A 516 -23.02 23.36 2.49
CA ILE A 516 -21.71 23.97 2.77
C ILE A 516 -21.92 25.39 3.29
N VAL A 517 -22.77 26.18 2.62
CA VAL A 517 -23.05 27.56 3.02
C VAL A 517 -23.74 27.62 4.40
N GLU A 518 -24.71 26.75 4.65
CA GLU A 518 -25.36 26.69 5.97
C GLU A 518 -24.39 26.24 7.08
N THR A 519 -23.45 25.33 6.78
CA THR A 519 -22.38 24.98 7.72
C THR A 519 -21.49 26.18 8.01
N ILE A 520 -21.10 26.97 6.99
CA ILE A 520 -20.31 28.19 7.18
C ILE A 520 -21.08 29.24 8.00
N LYS A 521 -22.39 29.42 7.77
CA LYS A 521 -23.23 30.33 8.56
C LYS A 521 -23.35 29.90 10.02
N ALA A 522 -23.41 28.57 10.28
CA ALA A 522 -23.48 28.02 11.64
C ALA A 522 -22.12 27.96 12.34
N ALA A 523 -21.02 28.18 11.63
CA ALA A 523 -19.66 27.99 12.12
C ALA A 523 -19.33 28.83 13.37
N ASP A 524 -19.76 30.10 13.41
CA ASP A 524 -19.51 30.98 14.55
C ASP A 524 -20.14 30.42 15.85
N SER A 525 -21.36 29.88 15.76
CA SER A 525 -22.05 29.27 16.92
C SER A 525 -21.38 27.98 17.41
N LEU A 526 -20.60 27.35 16.54
CA LEU A 526 -19.83 26.14 16.82
C LEU A 526 -18.37 26.43 17.22
N GLY A 527 -17.93 27.69 17.19
CA GLY A 527 -16.55 28.10 17.44
C GLY A 527 -15.58 27.79 16.29
N ILE A 528 -16.09 27.64 15.07
CA ILE A 528 -15.30 27.21 13.91
C ILE A 528 -14.89 28.44 13.07
N LYS A 529 -13.59 28.52 12.76
CA LYS A 529 -13.00 29.59 11.95
C LYS A 529 -12.59 29.17 10.55
N ARG A 530 -12.33 27.89 10.33
CA ARG A 530 -11.80 27.36 9.05
C ARG A 530 -12.45 26.02 8.70
N ILE A 531 -12.75 25.83 7.41
CA ILE A 531 -13.39 24.61 6.91
C ILE A 531 -12.61 24.10 5.70
N SER A 532 -12.06 22.89 5.78
CA SER A 532 -11.46 22.20 4.66
C SER A 532 -12.55 21.46 3.86
N LEU A 533 -12.60 21.73 2.54
CA LEU A 533 -13.46 21.03 1.59
C LEU A 533 -12.73 19.91 0.87
N ASN A 534 -11.65 19.41 1.45
CA ASN A 534 -10.74 18.42 0.89
C ASN A 534 -9.86 18.93 -0.25
N PHE A 535 -8.97 18.10 -0.78
CA PHE A 535 -8.03 18.57 -1.78
C PHE A 535 -8.39 18.16 -3.22
N ALA A 536 -8.08 19.05 -4.15
CA ALA A 536 -8.19 18.85 -5.58
C ALA A 536 -6.87 18.31 -6.13
N VAL A 537 -6.85 17.04 -6.46
CA VAL A 537 -5.67 16.36 -7.01
C VAL A 537 -5.27 16.96 -8.36
N PHE A 538 -3.97 17.18 -8.59
CA PHE A 538 -3.39 17.67 -9.85
C PHE A 538 -3.86 19.07 -10.33
N ARG A 539 -4.38 19.91 -9.42
CA ARG A 539 -4.79 21.28 -9.78
C ARG A 539 -3.66 22.06 -10.45
N SER A 540 -2.50 22.12 -9.81
CA SER A 540 -1.32 22.87 -10.31
C SER A 540 -0.81 22.32 -11.66
N ALA A 541 -0.94 21.01 -11.90
CA ALA A 541 -0.59 20.40 -13.18
C ALA A 541 -1.60 20.78 -14.29
N LEU A 542 -2.88 20.86 -13.96
CA LEU A 542 -3.92 21.31 -14.89
C LEU A 542 -3.73 22.78 -15.26
N GLU A 543 -3.52 23.66 -14.28
CA GLU A 543 -3.30 25.10 -14.50
C GLU A 543 -2.00 25.38 -15.27
N ARG A 544 -0.90 24.70 -14.95
CA ARG A 544 0.37 24.83 -15.69
C ARG A 544 0.24 24.40 -17.15
N GLY A 545 -0.57 23.37 -17.43
CA GLY A 545 -0.86 22.91 -18.78
C GLY A 545 -1.79 23.82 -19.58
N GLU A 546 -2.52 24.74 -18.92
CA GLU A 546 -3.39 25.75 -19.54
C GLU A 546 -2.66 27.04 -19.87
N ARG A 547 -1.52 27.33 -19.28
CA ARG A 547 -0.76 28.55 -19.49
C ARG A 547 -0.34 28.69 -20.97
N ILE A 548 -0.47 29.89 -21.51
CA ILE A 548 0.02 30.23 -22.84
C ILE A 548 1.54 30.03 -22.86
N GLY A 549 2.05 29.19 -23.77
CA GLY A 549 3.46 28.83 -23.84
C GLY A 549 3.84 27.49 -23.15
N ALA A 550 2.87 26.74 -22.63
CA ALA A 550 3.12 25.41 -22.09
C ALA A 550 3.77 24.49 -23.15
N GLY A 551 4.87 23.85 -22.77
CA GLY A 551 5.61 22.94 -23.66
C GLY A 551 4.80 21.68 -24.05
N PRO A 552 5.23 20.94 -25.09
CA PRO A 552 4.48 19.79 -25.62
C PRO A 552 4.31 18.68 -24.54
N VAL A 553 5.29 18.50 -23.65
CA VAL A 553 5.24 17.52 -22.57
C VAL A 553 4.15 17.87 -21.55
N LEU A 554 4.06 19.14 -21.12
CA LEU A 554 3.03 19.60 -20.19
C LEU A 554 1.63 19.50 -20.81
N ARG A 555 1.49 19.81 -22.12
CA ARG A 555 0.23 19.64 -22.84
C ARG A 555 -0.19 18.17 -22.98
N LEU A 556 0.76 17.27 -23.23
CA LEU A 556 0.50 15.83 -23.25
C LEU A 556 0.09 15.32 -21.88
N TRP A 557 0.80 15.73 -20.83
CA TRP A 557 0.47 15.37 -19.44
C TRP A 557 -0.93 15.86 -19.06
N ARG A 558 -1.27 17.11 -19.39
CA ARG A 558 -2.62 17.64 -19.21
C ARG A 558 -3.68 16.80 -19.94
N ARG A 559 -3.41 16.37 -21.20
CA ARG A 559 -4.33 15.50 -21.94
C ARG A 559 -4.54 14.15 -21.25
N ILE A 560 -3.47 13.57 -20.71
CA ILE A 560 -3.52 12.31 -19.94
C ILE A 560 -4.36 12.52 -18.67
N LEU A 561 -4.13 13.60 -17.94
CA LEU A 561 -4.90 13.93 -16.73
C LEU A 561 -6.38 14.20 -17.06
N LEU A 562 -6.70 14.89 -18.12
CA LEU A 562 -8.08 15.13 -18.57
C LEU A 562 -8.75 13.84 -19.04
N PHE A 563 -8.02 12.93 -19.68
CA PHE A 563 -8.53 11.61 -20.02
C PHE A 563 -8.80 10.78 -18.75
N ALA A 564 -7.88 10.78 -17.80
CA ALA A 564 -8.05 10.14 -16.49
C ALA A 564 -9.20 10.78 -15.68
N SER A 565 -9.43 12.08 -15.82
CA SER A 565 -10.52 12.83 -15.17
C SER A 565 -11.91 12.30 -15.52
N ARG A 566 -12.10 11.71 -16.71
CA ARG A 566 -13.36 11.04 -17.07
C ARG A 566 -13.70 9.88 -16.12
N TRP A 567 -12.68 9.23 -15.55
CA TRP A 567 -12.83 8.11 -14.62
C TRP A 567 -12.81 8.56 -13.15
N PHE A 568 -12.10 9.66 -12.84
CA PHE A 568 -11.79 10.07 -11.46
C PHE A 568 -12.46 11.37 -11.03
N GLN A 569 -13.22 12.05 -11.89
CA GLN A 569 -13.95 13.30 -11.60
C GLN A 569 -13.06 14.42 -11.01
N ILE A 570 -11.77 14.46 -11.36
CA ILE A 570 -10.77 15.38 -10.81
C ILE A 570 -11.16 16.84 -11.10
N GLU A 571 -11.47 17.15 -12.36
CA GLU A 571 -11.82 18.50 -12.80
C GLU A 571 -13.14 19.01 -12.18
N SER A 572 -14.11 18.11 -11.99
CA SER A 572 -15.39 18.48 -11.39
C SER A 572 -15.26 18.84 -9.93
N LEU A 573 -14.40 18.13 -9.18
CA LEU A 573 -14.14 18.43 -7.77
C LEU A 573 -13.41 19.76 -7.59
N TYR A 574 -12.39 20.02 -8.42
CA TYR A 574 -11.72 21.33 -8.42
C TYR A 574 -12.69 22.46 -8.69
N LYS A 575 -13.49 22.38 -9.78
CA LYS A 575 -14.49 23.40 -10.12
C LYS A 575 -15.56 23.56 -9.04
N PHE A 576 -15.92 22.50 -8.35
CA PHE A 576 -16.85 22.55 -7.26
C PHE A 576 -16.27 23.34 -6.07
N ASN A 577 -15.05 23.00 -5.61
CA ASN A 577 -14.42 23.67 -4.49
C ASN A 577 -14.08 25.14 -4.80
N ALA A 578 -13.63 25.43 -6.00
CA ALA A 578 -13.27 26.80 -6.43
C ALA A 578 -14.44 27.80 -6.36
N LYS A 579 -15.70 27.33 -6.38
CA LYS A 579 -16.88 28.20 -6.24
C LYS A 579 -16.92 28.94 -4.90
N PHE A 580 -16.33 28.36 -3.83
CA PHE A 580 -16.35 28.91 -2.49
C PHE A 580 -15.18 29.86 -2.22
N ALA A 581 -14.39 30.19 -3.24
CA ALA A 581 -13.21 31.06 -3.17
C ALA A 581 -12.25 30.67 -2.01
N PRO A 582 -11.84 29.39 -1.91
CA PRO A 582 -10.99 28.93 -0.82
C PRO A 582 -9.57 29.46 -0.95
N VAL A 583 -8.85 29.48 0.17
CA VAL A 583 -7.39 29.51 0.18
C VAL A 583 -6.89 28.10 -0.20
N TRP A 584 -5.99 28.05 -1.17
CA TRP A 584 -5.43 26.79 -1.64
C TRP A 584 -4.12 26.48 -0.92
N VAL A 585 -4.06 25.33 -0.23
CA VAL A 585 -2.90 24.87 0.54
C VAL A 585 -2.28 23.67 -0.16
N PRO A 586 -0.99 23.70 -0.54
CA PRO A 586 -0.36 22.61 -1.27
C PRO A 586 -0.27 21.34 -0.43
N ARG A 587 -0.50 20.19 -1.07
CA ARG A 587 -0.38 18.85 -0.48
C ARG A 587 0.55 18.00 -1.34
N PHE A 588 1.38 17.21 -0.67
CA PHE A 588 2.46 16.47 -1.29
C PHE A 588 2.27 14.96 -1.21
N PHE A 589 2.89 14.30 -2.18
CA PHE A 589 3.05 12.86 -2.25
C PHE A 589 4.54 12.54 -2.11
N VAL A 590 4.92 11.75 -1.12
CA VAL A 590 6.31 11.46 -0.82
C VAL A 590 6.60 9.98 -1.02
N PHE A 591 7.70 9.65 -1.73
CA PHE A 591 8.06 8.28 -2.09
C PHE A 591 9.57 8.16 -2.42
N PRO A 592 10.17 6.94 -2.50
CA PRO A 592 11.62 6.78 -2.61
C PRO A 592 12.26 7.30 -3.91
N GLY A 593 11.53 7.30 -5.03
CA GLY A 593 12.07 7.79 -6.30
C GLY A 593 11.28 7.32 -7.52
N ALA A 594 11.68 7.78 -8.70
CA ALA A 594 10.96 7.60 -9.97
C ALA A 594 10.70 6.13 -10.35
N SER A 595 11.59 5.20 -9.97
CA SER A 595 11.43 3.77 -10.24
C SER A 595 10.24 3.14 -9.48
N ASP A 596 9.90 3.67 -8.31
CA ASP A 596 8.80 3.19 -7.49
C ASP A 596 7.48 3.93 -7.77
N ALA A 597 7.53 5.07 -8.46
CA ALA A 597 6.37 5.93 -8.72
C ALA A 597 5.16 5.21 -9.34
N PRO A 598 5.29 4.35 -10.37
CA PRO A 598 4.14 3.65 -10.94
C PRO A 598 3.46 2.70 -9.94
N ARG A 599 4.25 2.02 -9.13
CA ARG A 599 3.74 1.10 -8.12
C ARG A 599 3.06 1.84 -6.99
N VAL A 600 3.65 2.93 -6.55
CA VAL A 600 3.12 3.77 -5.47
C VAL A 600 1.82 4.44 -5.92
N ALA A 601 1.76 4.94 -7.16
CA ALA A 601 0.54 5.50 -7.76
C ALA A 601 -0.59 4.45 -7.83
N LEU A 602 -0.29 3.22 -8.28
CA LEU A 602 -1.27 2.13 -8.34
C LEU A 602 -1.80 1.77 -6.94
N ALA A 603 -0.91 1.71 -5.94
CA ALA A 603 -1.29 1.43 -4.56
C ALA A 603 -2.15 2.55 -3.95
N ALA A 604 -1.86 3.82 -4.27
CA ALA A 604 -2.67 4.96 -3.87
C ALA A 604 -4.08 4.90 -4.48
N LEU A 605 -4.20 4.62 -5.78
CA LEU A 605 -5.49 4.44 -6.46
C LEU A 605 -6.30 3.27 -5.88
N GLU A 606 -5.63 2.17 -5.52
CA GLU A 606 -6.27 1.03 -4.82
C GLU A 606 -6.68 1.42 -3.39
N ALA A 607 -5.86 2.19 -2.66
CA ALA A 607 -6.17 2.65 -1.31
C ALA A 607 -7.39 3.58 -1.29
N GLU A 608 -7.46 4.51 -2.24
CA GLU A 608 -8.60 5.44 -2.42
C GLU A 608 -9.84 4.77 -3.04
N ALA A 609 -9.77 3.46 -3.32
CA ALA A 609 -10.83 2.68 -3.96
C ALA A 609 -11.28 3.22 -5.34
N PHE A 610 -10.38 3.88 -6.07
CA PHE A 610 -10.57 4.17 -7.49
C PHE A 610 -10.33 2.92 -8.34
N LEU A 611 -9.41 2.06 -7.91
CA LEU A 611 -9.15 0.76 -8.52
C LEU A 611 -9.65 -0.34 -7.58
N VAL A 612 -10.77 -0.97 -7.94
CA VAL A 612 -11.33 -2.09 -7.20
C VAL A 612 -11.08 -3.37 -7.98
N TRP A 613 -10.18 -4.21 -7.48
CA TRP A 613 -9.98 -5.54 -8.06
C TRP A 613 -11.18 -6.43 -7.78
N PRO A 614 -11.70 -7.17 -8.78
CA PRO A 614 -12.79 -8.10 -8.55
C PRO A 614 -12.38 -9.12 -7.48
N LYS A 615 -13.09 -9.10 -6.36
CA LYS A 615 -12.94 -10.15 -5.35
C LYS A 615 -13.60 -11.39 -5.92
N VAL A 616 -12.79 -12.37 -6.36
CA VAL A 616 -13.29 -13.71 -6.67
C VAL A 616 -13.77 -14.31 -5.35
N GLU A 617 -15.06 -14.22 -5.10
CA GLU A 617 -15.69 -14.86 -3.95
C GLU A 617 -15.74 -16.36 -4.21
N MET A 618 -14.67 -17.08 -3.85
CA MET A 618 -14.64 -18.55 -3.91
C MET A 618 -15.81 -19.19 -3.16
N ARG A 619 -16.41 -18.52 -2.17
CA ARG A 619 -17.62 -18.97 -1.50
C ARG A 619 -18.85 -19.04 -2.42
N ARG A 620 -18.98 -18.12 -3.38
CA ARG A 620 -20.11 -18.15 -4.35
C ARG A 620 -19.89 -19.22 -5.43
N LEU A 621 -18.65 -19.49 -5.81
CA LEU A 621 -18.31 -20.59 -6.72
C LEU A 621 -18.54 -21.96 -6.04
N ALA A 622 -18.09 -22.14 -4.78
CA ALA A 622 -18.35 -23.37 -4.02
C ALA A 622 -19.86 -23.63 -3.79
N GLY A 623 -20.65 -22.57 -3.59
CA GLY A 623 -22.11 -22.66 -3.49
C GLY A 623 -22.78 -23.01 -4.80
N ARG A 624 -22.27 -22.54 -5.96
CA ARG A 624 -22.78 -22.90 -7.30
C ARG A 624 -22.37 -24.32 -7.75
N LEU A 625 -21.23 -24.82 -7.24
CA LEU A 625 -20.74 -26.17 -7.52
C LEU A 625 -21.29 -27.23 -6.56
N GLY A 626 -22.25 -26.90 -5.68
CA GLY A 626 -22.88 -27.86 -4.77
C GLY A 626 -22.01 -28.41 -3.65
N LEU A 627 -20.78 -27.89 -3.48
CA LEU A 627 -19.80 -28.35 -2.47
C LEU A 627 -20.02 -27.75 -1.06
N GLY A 628 -21.11 -27.00 -0.87
CA GLY A 628 -21.41 -26.25 0.36
C GLY A 628 -22.35 -26.90 1.37
N LYS A 629 -22.77 -28.15 1.19
CA LYS A 629 -23.70 -28.85 2.12
C LYS A 629 -23.03 -30.02 2.83
N VAL A 630 -22.04 -29.76 3.68
CA VAL A 630 -21.69 -30.71 4.75
C VAL A 630 -21.34 -29.92 6.00
N ARG A 631 -22.07 -30.23 7.08
CA ARG A 631 -21.96 -29.81 8.48
C ARG A 631 -22.63 -28.49 8.90
N ARG A 632 -23.94 -28.60 9.11
CA ARG A 632 -24.61 -28.09 10.30
C ARG A 632 -25.49 -29.23 10.84
N GLY A 633 -24.97 -29.96 11.79
CA GLY A 633 -25.67 -30.94 12.59
C GLY A 633 -24.73 -31.38 13.70
N ALA A 634 -25.14 -31.07 14.91
CA ALA A 634 -24.60 -31.47 16.23
C ALA A 634 -23.76 -30.42 16.96
N ALA A 635 -24.41 -29.98 18.05
CA ALA A 635 -24.07 -29.35 19.31
C ALA A 635 -23.99 -27.82 19.33
#